data_ff277a9d702b4159e6ce151122f619f5
#
_entry.id   ff277a9d702b4159e6ce151122f619f5
#
_cell.length_a   1.000
_cell.length_b   1.000
_cell.length_c   1.000
_cell.angle_alpha   90.00
_cell.angle_beta   90.00
_cell.angle_gamma   90.00
#
_symmetry.space_group_name_H-M   'P 1'
#
loop_
_entity.id
_entity.type
_entity.pdbx_description
1 polymer ?
#
loop_
_entity_poly.entity_id
_entity_poly.type
_entity_poly.pdbx_seq_one_letter_code
_entity_poly.pdbx_strand_id
1 'polypeptide(L)'
;MLFRSHDVGQTVLVKDGMVLAVEAFEGTNAAIKRAGRLGGKGAVVVKGARDGHDMRFDIPVVGLKTLKVMKSAGATALAFQAGRLILLDREAVIAFANKHNIALVGIETDLPPAPLRP
;
A
#
# COMPACT_ATOMS: atom_id res chain seq x y z
N MET A 1 -2.44 18.65 17.00
CA MET A 1 -2.43 18.27 16.42
C MET A 1 -2.81 18.00 15.78
N LEU A 2 -2.81 17.91 15.57
CA LEU A 2 -3.20 17.60 14.86
C LEU A 2 -3.12 16.64 14.25
N PHE A 3 -3.53 16.06 14.10
CA PHE A 3 -3.40 15.14 13.57
C PHE A 3 -3.49 15.33 12.42
N ARG A 4 -3.00 15.04 11.79
CA ARG A 4 -3.02 15.30 10.69
C ARG A 4 -3.73 14.33 10.03
N SER A 5 -4.79 14.52 9.56
CA SER A 5 -5.52 13.54 8.86
C SER A 5 -4.73 13.01 7.74
N HIS A 6 -3.84 13.72 7.25
CA HIS A 6 -3.08 13.22 6.13
C HIS A 6 -2.07 12.18 6.55
N ASP A 7 -1.96 11.90 7.82
CA ASP A 7 -1.10 10.85 8.25
C ASP A 7 -1.78 9.51 8.21
N VAL A 8 -3.00 9.47 7.77
CA VAL A 8 -3.68 8.21 7.65
C VAL A 8 -4.01 8.01 6.21
N GLY A 9 -4.43 6.85 5.86
CA GLY A 9 -4.91 6.64 4.51
C GLY A 9 -3.83 6.41 3.50
N GLN A 10 -2.65 6.05 3.95
CA GLN A 10 -1.58 5.74 3.03
C GLN A 10 -1.78 4.39 2.39
N THR A 11 -2.61 3.55 2.96
CA THR A 11 -2.84 2.20 2.48
C THR A 11 -4.33 1.97 2.38
N VAL A 12 -4.75 1.47 1.24
CA VAL A 12 -6.15 1.15 1.01
C VAL A 12 -6.20 -0.31 0.57
N LEU A 13 -7.14 -1.05 1.09
CA LEU A 13 -7.33 -2.45 0.73
C LEU A 13 -8.57 -2.54 -0.12
N VAL A 14 -8.44 -3.11 -1.30
CA VAL A 14 -9.52 -3.15 -2.27
C VAL A 14 -9.75 -4.58 -2.71
N LYS A 15 -10.99 -4.96 -2.90
CA LYS A 15 -11.33 -6.25 -3.46
C LYS A 15 -12.56 -6.09 -4.33
N ASP A 16 -12.48 -6.61 -5.55
CA ASP A 16 -13.60 -6.58 -6.50
C ASP A 16 -14.15 -5.18 -6.66
N GLY A 17 -13.26 -4.22 -6.72
CA GLY A 17 -13.67 -2.83 -6.94
C GLY A 17 -14.19 -2.12 -5.73
N MET A 18 -14.21 -2.77 -4.57
CA MET A 18 -14.73 -2.15 -3.38
C MET A 18 -13.63 -1.95 -2.37
N VAL A 19 -13.70 -0.85 -1.65
CA VAL A 19 -12.73 -0.57 -0.60
C VAL A 19 -13.13 -1.36 0.63
N LEU A 20 -12.25 -2.22 1.10
CA LEU A 20 -12.50 -2.99 2.30
C LEU A 20 -12.02 -2.29 3.55
N ALA A 21 -10.93 -1.58 3.45
CA ALA A 21 -10.35 -0.95 4.62
C ALA A 21 -9.43 0.17 4.18
N VAL A 22 -9.31 1.15 5.02
CA VAL A 22 -8.39 2.25 4.83
C VAL A 22 -7.56 2.34 6.10
N GLU A 23 -6.27 2.42 5.94
CA GLU A 23 -5.39 2.50 7.09
C GLU A 23 -5.69 3.75 7.90
N ALA A 24 -5.79 3.58 9.20
CA ALA A 24 -5.95 4.71 10.08
C ALA A 24 -4.69 4.80 10.93
N PHE A 25 -4.83 4.87 12.23
CA PHE A 25 -3.65 4.93 13.07
C PHE A 25 -3.04 3.56 13.32
N GLU A 26 -3.72 2.54 12.88
CA GLU A 26 -3.29 1.18 13.22
C GLU A 26 -2.05 0.72 12.48
N GLY A 27 -1.72 1.38 11.36
CA GLY A 27 -0.57 0.97 10.58
C GLY A 27 -0.96 0.00 9.47
N THR A 28 -0.07 -0.14 8.52
CA THR A 28 -0.34 -0.92 7.32
C THR A 28 -0.64 -2.38 7.63
N ASN A 29 0.16 -3.00 8.48
CA ASN A 29 -0.01 -4.43 8.69
C ASN A 29 -1.33 -4.75 9.38
N ALA A 30 -1.73 -3.90 10.31
CA ALA A 30 -3.01 -4.13 10.98
C ALA A 30 -4.17 -3.90 10.01
N ALA A 31 -4.04 -2.93 9.13
CA ALA A 31 -5.08 -2.68 8.13
C ALA A 31 -5.22 -3.87 7.17
N ILE A 32 -4.10 -4.48 6.78
CA ILE A 32 -4.14 -5.64 5.90
C ILE A 32 -4.85 -6.80 6.61
N LYS A 33 -4.54 -7.02 7.89
CA LYS A 33 -5.19 -8.09 8.62
C LYS A 33 -6.68 -7.83 8.74
N ARG A 34 -7.06 -6.58 8.98
CA ARG A 34 -8.47 -6.24 9.09
C ARG A 34 -9.21 -6.50 7.78
N ALA A 35 -8.58 -6.15 6.65
CA ALA A 35 -9.19 -6.40 5.37
C ALA A 35 -9.37 -7.90 5.12
N GLY A 36 -8.40 -8.70 5.54
CA GLY A 36 -8.52 -10.14 5.40
C GLY A 36 -9.70 -10.71 6.18
N ARG A 37 -9.93 -10.14 7.37
CA ARG A 37 -11.09 -10.58 8.14
C ARG A 37 -12.39 -10.15 7.51
N LEU A 38 -12.42 -8.98 6.88
CA LEU A 38 -13.65 -8.46 6.33
C LEU A 38 -13.99 -9.07 4.97
N GLY A 39 -12.99 -9.25 4.14
CA GLY A 39 -13.25 -9.66 2.76
C GLY A 39 -12.70 -11.00 2.37
N GLY A 40 -11.96 -11.66 3.23
CA GLY A 40 -11.35 -12.92 2.86
C GLY A 40 -10.19 -12.74 1.92
N LYS A 41 -9.93 -13.74 1.14
CA LYS A 41 -8.77 -13.73 0.25
C LYS A 41 -9.03 -12.85 -0.96
N GLY A 42 -7.96 -12.38 -1.53
CA GLY A 42 -8.04 -11.68 -2.81
C GLY A 42 -7.92 -10.18 -2.75
N ALA A 43 -7.66 -9.62 -1.58
CA ALA A 43 -7.55 -8.18 -1.51
C ALA A 43 -6.26 -7.70 -2.15
N VAL A 44 -6.32 -6.49 -2.68
CA VAL A 44 -5.15 -5.80 -3.22
C VAL A 44 -4.80 -4.68 -2.26
N VAL A 45 -3.54 -4.61 -1.90
CA VAL A 45 -3.03 -3.57 -1.04
C VAL A 45 -2.55 -2.43 -1.94
N VAL A 46 -3.13 -1.26 -1.78
CA VAL A 46 -2.74 -0.10 -2.57
C VAL A 46 -2.02 0.87 -1.65
N LYS A 47 -0.74 1.06 -1.92
CA LYS A 47 0.06 2.00 -1.15
C LYS A 47 0.19 3.27 -1.96
N GLY A 48 -0.27 4.35 -1.43
CA GLY A 48 -0.20 5.60 -2.14
C GLY A 48 0.70 6.56 -1.44
N ALA A 49 1.31 7.44 -2.21
CA ALA A 49 1.95 8.57 -1.60
C ALA A 49 0.86 9.56 -1.28
N ARG A 50 1.00 10.24 -0.18
CA ARG A 50 0.03 11.20 0.17
C ARG A 50 0.09 12.33 -0.80
N ASP A 51 -1.05 12.88 -1.13
CA ASP A 51 -1.01 13.96 -2.01
C ASP A 51 -0.98 15.21 -1.31
N GLY A 52 -0.74 16.25 -1.89
CA GLY A 52 -0.72 17.52 -1.28
C GLY A 52 0.67 18.00 -1.05
N HIS A 53 0.80 18.81 -0.04
CA HIS A 53 1.98 19.61 0.06
C HIS A 53 3.19 18.84 0.50
N ASP A 54 2.97 17.76 1.21
CA ASP A 54 4.08 17.02 1.78
C ASP A 54 4.40 15.78 1.03
N MET A 55 3.88 15.68 -0.17
CA MET A 55 4.01 14.47 -0.91
C MET A 55 5.43 14.09 -1.17
N ARG A 56 6.28 15.04 -1.31
CA ARG A 56 7.66 14.74 -1.64
C ARG A 56 8.36 13.94 -0.55
N PHE A 57 7.79 13.91 0.64
CA PHE A 57 8.42 13.17 1.71
C PHE A 57 7.72 11.88 2.03
N ASP A 58 6.74 11.53 1.23
CA ASP A 58 5.90 10.42 1.60
C ASP A 58 6.08 9.27 0.64
N ILE A 59 7.27 8.74 0.59
CA ILE A 59 7.49 7.58 -0.25
C ILE A 59 7.26 6.36 0.62
N PRO A 60 6.29 5.52 0.27
CA PRO A 60 6.02 4.36 1.09
C PRO A 60 7.21 3.41 1.15
N VAL A 61 7.36 2.78 2.27
CA VAL A 61 8.43 1.83 2.51
C VAL A 61 7.79 0.50 2.87
N VAL A 62 8.18 -0.56 2.21
CA VAL A 62 7.62 -1.87 2.44
C VAL A 62 8.75 -2.85 2.66
N GLY A 63 8.62 -3.69 3.66
CA GLY A 63 9.60 -4.73 3.93
C GLY A 63 8.97 -6.11 3.92
N LEU A 64 9.77 -7.09 4.22
CA LEU A 64 9.34 -8.47 4.17
C LEU A 64 8.19 -8.76 5.12
N LYS A 65 8.17 -8.09 6.27
CA LYS A 65 7.10 -8.33 7.22
C LYS A 65 5.74 -8.01 6.62
N THR A 66 5.65 -6.96 5.84
CA THR A 66 4.39 -6.61 5.21
C THR A 66 3.97 -7.69 4.22
N LEU A 67 4.92 -8.22 3.45
CA LEU A 67 4.59 -9.30 2.53
C LEU A 67 4.12 -10.55 3.26
N LYS A 68 4.71 -10.84 4.39
CA LYS A 68 4.28 -11.99 5.18
C LYS A 68 2.87 -11.79 5.72
N VAL A 69 2.55 -10.58 6.14
CA VAL A 69 1.20 -10.28 6.60
C VAL A 69 0.23 -10.38 5.44
N MET A 70 0.61 -9.91 4.27
CA MET A 70 -0.23 -10.04 3.08
C MET A 70 -0.56 -11.49 2.78
N LYS A 71 0.47 -12.34 2.80
CA LYS A 71 0.24 -13.74 2.54
C LYS A 71 -0.72 -14.33 3.57
N SER A 72 -0.51 -14.01 4.81
CA SER A 72 -1.35 -14.55 5.87
C SER A 72 -2.79 -14.08 5.74
N ALA A 73 -3.00 -12.87 5.29
CA ALA A 73 -4.35 -12.32 5.13
C ALA A 73 -4.98 -12.67 3.79
N GLY A 74 -4.22 -13.30 2.90
CA GLY A 74 -4.77 -13.68 1.60
C GLY A 74 -4.72 -12.58 0.56
N ALA A 75 -3.97 -11.52 0.80
CA ALA A 75 -3.83 -10.47 -0.20
C ALA A 75 -3.01 -10.98 -1.38
N THR A 76 -3.35 -10.54 -2.56
CA THR A 76 -2.77 -11.09 -3.77
C THR A 76 -1.86 -10.13 -4.52
N ALA A 77 -1.93 -8.86 -4.20
CA ALA A 77 -1.11 -7.89 -4.92
C ALA A 77 -0.86 -6.67 -4.07
N LEU A 78 0.27 -6.07 -4.33
CA LEU A 78 0.61 -4.78 -3.75
C LEU A 78 0.78 -3.81 -4.91
N ALA A 79 -0.06 -2.81 -4.96
CA ALA A 79 -0.02 -1.79 -6.00
C ALA A 79 0.51 -0.50 -5.41
N PHE A 80 1.33 0.19 -6.16
CA PHE A 80 1.94 1.43 -5.69
C PHE A 80 2.17 2.33 -6.89
N GLN A 81 2.40 3.58 -6.63
CA GLN A 81 2.71 4.51 -7.69
C GLN A 81 4.12 4.24 -8.19
N ALA A 82 4.26 4.06 -9.49
CA ALA A 82 5.54 3.69 -10.06
C ALA A 82 6.61 4.69 -9.68
N GLY A 83 7.75 4.18 -9.26
CA GLY A 83 8.85 5.03 -8.85
C GLY A 83 8.70 5.61 -7.46
N ARG A 84 7.65 5.24 -6.74
CA ARG A 84 7.42 5.82 -5.44
C ARG A 84 7.20 4.75 -4.40
N LEU A 85 8.15 3.85 -4.31
CA LEU A 85 8.12 2.81 -3.31
C LEU A 85 9.55 2.41 -2.98
N ILE A 86 9.84 2.25 -1.73
CA ILE A 86 11.12 1.74 -1.28
C ILE A 86 10.90 0.36 -0.73
N LEU A 87 11.65 -0.61 -1.23
CA LEU A 87 11.61 -1.96 -0.71
C LEU A 87 12.83 -2.18 0.16
N LEU A 88 12.59 -2.42 1.43
CA LEU A 88 13.67 -2.79 2.32
C LEU A 88 14.04 -4.23 2.06
N ASP A 89 15.33 -4.51 1.93
CA ASP A 89 15.78 -5.86 1.66
C ASP A 89 15.11 -6.36 0.39
N ARG A 90 15.34 -5.61 -0.66
CA ARG A 90 14.60 -5.77 -1.91
C ARG A 90 14.61 -7.19 -2.44
N GLU A 91 15.76 -7.84 -2.39
CA GLU A 91 15.84 -9.18 -2.95
C GLU A 91 14.99 -10.16 -2.19
N ALA A 92 14.97 -10.04 -0.87
CA ALA A 92 14.15 -10.93 -0.05
C ALA A 92 12.67 -10.68 -0.29
N VAL A 93 12.28 -9.41 -0.44
CA VAL A 93 10.89 -9.09 -0.70
C VAL A 93 10.44 -9.66 -2.05
N ILE A 94 11.25 -9.47 -3.07
CA ILE A 94 10.90 -9.95 -4.39
C ILE A 94 10.85 -11.48 -4.41
N ALA A 95 11.79 -12.13 -3.75
CA ALA A 95 11.80 -13.58 -3.71
C ALA A 95 10.55 -14.12 -3.01
N PHE A 96 10.17 -13.47 -1.91
CA PHE A 96 8.98 -13.89 -1.18
C PHE A 96 7.72 -13.68 -2.03
N ALA A 97 7.64 -12.55 -2.71
CA ALA A 97 6.48 -12.28 -3.56
C ALA A 97 6.37 -13.30 -4.67
N ASN A 98 7.49 -13.64 -5.30
CA ASN A 98 7.48 -14.63 -6.37
C ASN A 98 7.09 -16.01 -5.85
N LYS A 99 7.59 -16.35 -4.67
CA LYS A 99 7.30 -17.67 -4.13
C LYS A 99 5.83 -17.83 -3.78
N HIS A 100 5.21 -16.75 -3.34
CA HIS A 100 3.83 -16.84 -2.86
C HIS A 100 2.84 -16.19 -3.79
N ASN A 101 3.27 -15.88 -5.01
CA ASN A 101 2.38 -15.36 -6.05
C ASN A 101 1.71 -14.06 -5.64
N ILE A 102 2.47 -13.19 -5.01
CA ILE A 102 2.00 -11.87 -4.71
C ILE A 102 2.56 -10.94 -5.77
N ALA A 103 1.69 -10.25 -6.47
CA ALA A 103 2.13 -9.35 -7.54
C ALA A 103 2.54 -8.02 -6.95
N LEU A 104 3.64 -7.48 -7.43
CA LEU A 104 4.08 -6.14 -7.08
C LEU A 104 3.89 -5.30 -8.32
N VAL A 105 2.96 -4.34 -8.25
CA VAL A 105 2.51 -3.63 -9.44
C VAL A 105 2.74 -2.15 -9.28
N GLY A 106 3.58 -1.60 -10.13
CA GLY A 106 3.76 -0.15 -10.18
C GLY A 106 2.78 0.44 -11.15
N ILE A 107 2.02 1.42 -10.71
CA ILE A 107 1.01 2.06 -11.53
C ILE A 107 1.51 3.43 -11.88
N GLU A 108 1.58 3.70 -13.18
CA GLU A 108 1.89 5.03 -13.63
C GLU A 108 0.61 5.77 -13.81
N THR A 109 0.56 6.97 -13.32
CA THR A 109 -0.63 7.74 -13.52
C THR A 109 -0.35 8.75 -14.60
N ASP A 110 -1.34 9.03 -15.35
CA ASP A 110 -1.24 10.07 -16.32
C ASP A 110 -1.56 11.38 -15.75
N LEU A 111 -1.87 11.45 -14.51
CA LEU A 111 -2.19 12.71 -13.94
C LEU A 111 -0.96 13.52 -13.89
N PRO A 112 -1.06 14.73 -14.28
CA PRO A 112 0.06 15.59 -14.15
C PRO A 112 0.34 15.69 -12.72
N PRO A 113 1.50 15.94 -12.44
CA PRO A 113 1.86 16.19 -11.14
C PRO A 113 1.03 17.27 -10.69
N ALA A 114 0.82 17.20 -9.60
CA ALA A 114 0.08 18.11 -9.10
C ALA A 114 0.49 19.32 -9.49
N PRO A 115 -0.03 19.82 -9.82
CA PRO A 115 0.22 20.84 -10.35
C PRO A 115 0.64 21.66 -9.69
N LEU A 116 0.88 22.01 -9.74
CA LEU A 116 1.35 22.77 -9.40
C LEU A 116 0.60 23.70 -9.03
N ARG A 117 0.03 23.75 -8.56
CA ARG A 117 -0.71 24.54 -8.27
C ARG A 117 -0.29 25.23 -7.63
N PRO A 118 -0.25 26.03 -7.76
CA PRO A 118 0.24 26.99 -7.12
C PRO A 118 0.00 26.88 -5.88
#